data_48f385671cfa2c132c9533c3fea4c651
#
_entry.id   48f385671cfa2c132c9533c3fea4c651
#
_cell.length_a   1.000
_cell.length_b   1.000
_cell.length_c   1.000
_cell.angle_alpha   90.00
_cell.angle_beta   90.00
_cell.angle_gamma   90.00
#
_symmetry.space_group_name_H-M   'P 1'
#
loop_
_entity.id
_entity.type
_entity.pdbx_description
1 polymer ?
#
loop_
_entity_poly.entity_id
_entity_poly.type
_entity_poly.pdbx_seq_one_letter_code
_entity_poly.pdbx_strand_id
1 'polypeptide(L)'
;INISKSGTTTETALTFRLLKKQCEAQRGKDEAKDVIVAITDAVKGAARKTAEKEGYKTFVIPDNVGGRFSVLTPVGLLPIAVAGYDIKALVKGAQDMEKATATDVPFEQNISAQYAATRQALYTQAGKKIEILADFQPKLHFMAEWWKQLYGESEGKNGIGIFPASVEYNADLHSMGQYIQ
;
A
#
# COMPACT_ATOMS: atom_id res chain seq x y z
N ILE A 1 12.06 11.27 0.03
CA ILE A 1 12.09 9.83 -0.26
C ILE A 1 11.49 9.62 -1.65
N ASN A 2 12.21 8.95 -2.55
CA ASN A 2 11.74 8.55 -3.87
C ASN A 2 11.47 7.04 -3.88
N ILE A 3 10.25 6.63 -4.16
CA ILE A 3 9.84 5.23 -4.14
C ILE A 3 9.37 4.82 -5.53
N SER A 4 10.16 4.01 -6.21
CA SER A 4 9.81 3.46 -7.52
C SER A 4 10.68 2.24 -7.83
N LYS A 5 10.07 1.09 -8.09
CA LYS A 5 10.82 -0.13 -8.42
C LYS A 5 11.56 0.03 -9.75
N SER A 6 10.86 0.41 -10.81
CA SER A 6 11.45 0.61 -12.14
C SER A 6 12.13 1.98 -12.30
N GLY A 7 11.59 3.01 -11.69
CA GLY A 7 11.96 4.41 -11.92
C GLY A 7 11.39 5.01 -13.21
N THR A 8 10.47 4.30 -13.87
CA THR A 8 9.87 4.73 -15.15
C THR A 8 8.39 5.08 -15.06
N THR A 9 7.77 4.90 -13.90
CA THR A 9 6.40 5.37 -13.64
C THR A 9 6.36 6.89 -13.78
N THR A 10 5.55 7.38 -14.69
CA THR A 10 5.55 8.79 -15.14
C THR A 10 5.36 9.76 -13.98
N GLU A 11 4.38 9.51 -13.13
CA GLU A 11 4.04 10.38 -11.99
C GLU A 11 5.21 10.50 -11.01
N THR A 12 5.77 9.36 -10.62
CA THR A 12 6.91 9.33 -9.70
C THR A 12 8.16 9.96 -10.31
N ALA A 13 8.44 9.65 -11.59
CA ALA A 13 9.63 10.17 -12.27
C ALA A 13 9.56 11.70 -12.46
N LEU A 14 8.39 12.23 -12.82
CA LEU A 14 8.18 13.66 -12.99
C LEU A 14 8.27 14.40 -11.65
N THR A 15 7.54 13.91 -10.65
CA THR A 15 7.56 14.51 -9.30
C THR A 15 8.96 14.49 -8.71
N PHE A 16 9.67 13.37 -8.81
CA PHE A 16 11.04 13.28 -8.33
C PHE A 16 11.98 14.27 -9.02
N ARG A 17 11.86 14.44 -10.33
CA ARG A 17 12.67 15.42 -11.07
C ARG A 17 12.48 16.86 -10.57
N LEU A 18 11.23 17.23 -10.31
CA LEU A 18 10.89 18.57 -9.78
C LEU A 18 11.43 18.77 -8.36
N LEU A 19 11.17 17.81 -7.46
CA LEU A 19 11.61 17.88 -6.07
C LEU A 19 13.13 17.80 -5.94
N LYS A 20 13.81 16.99 -6.75
CA LYS A 20 15.28 16.96 -6.83
C LYS A 20 15.83 18.33 -7.18
N LYS A 21 15.31 18.95 -8.27
CA LYS A 21 15.75 20.30 -8.70
C LYS A 21 15.56 21.34 -7.59
N GLN A 22 14.43 21.29 -6.89
CA GLN A 22 14.18 22.19 -5.77
C GLN A 22 15.13 21.95 -4.59
N CYS A 23 15.38 20.69 -4.24
CA CYS A 23 16.31 20.32 -3.19
C CYS A 23 17.74 20.77 -3.49
N GLU A 24 18.21 20.54 -4.73
CA GLU A 24 19.54 21.00 -5.20
C GLU A 24 19.66 22.52 -5.23
N ALA A 25 18.60 23.24 -5.58
CA ALA A 25 18.58 24.71 -5.55
C ALA A 25 18.67 25.29 -4.13
N GLN A 26 18.09 24.59 -3.14
CA GLN A 26 18.07 25.05 -1.75
C GLN A 26 19.34 24.68 -0.96
N ARG A 27 19.93 23.52 -1.25
CA ARG A 27 21.02 22.93 -0.45
C ARG A 27 22.36 22.83 -1.17
N GLY A 28 22.35 23.04 -2.48
CA GLY A 28 23.48 22.64 -3.30
C GLY A 28 23.45 21.14 -3.64
N LYS A 29 24.15 20.76 -4.70
CA LYS A 29 24.09 19.39 -5.24
C LYS A 29 24.72 18.36 -4.28
N ASP A 30 25.78 18.76 -3.59
CA ASP A 30 26.51 17.85 -2.70
C ASP A 30 25.75 17.53 -1.41
N GLU A 31 25.06 18.51 -0.83
CA GLU A 31 24.20 18.25 0.33
C GLU A 31 22.88 17.58 -0.03
N ALA A 32 22.33 17.86 -1.22
CA ALA A 32 21.08 17.27 -1.67
C ALA A 32 21.15 15.75 -1.77
N LYS A 33 22.30 15.18 -2.18
CA LYS A 33 22.48 13.72 -2.26
C LYS A 33 22.36 13.02 -0.90
N ASP A 34 22.75 13.69 0.18
CA ASP A 34 22.76 13.10 1.53
C ASP A 34 21.35 13.04 2.16
N VAL A 35 20.43 13.87 1.68
CA VAL A 35 19.04 13.91 2.15
C VAL A 35 18.05 13.24 1.22
N ILE A 36 18.47 12.85 0.01
CA ILE A 36 17.65 12.09 -0.92
C ILE A 36 17.83 10.59 -0.66
N VAL A 37 16.72 9.90 -0.45
CA VAL A 37 16.70 8.45 -0.26
C VAL A 37 15.86 7.82 -1.37
N ALA A 38 16.40 6.78 -2.02
CA ALA A 38 15.70 6.01 -3.03
C ALA A 38 15.31 4.62 -2.50
N ILE A 39 14.04 4.27 -2.63
CA ILE A 39 13.53 2.92 -2.38
C ILE A 39 13.20 2.33 -3.74
N THR A 40 13.97 1.34 -4.18
CA THR A 40 13.94 0.87 -5.56
C THR A 40 14.37 -0.61 -5.68
N ASP A 41 14.42 -1.12 -6.90
CA ASP A 41 14.94 -2.46 -7.20
C ASP A 41 16.39 -2.63 -6.70
N ALA A 42 16.78 -3.87 -6.40
CA ALA A 42 18.11 -4.19 -5.90
C ALA A 42 19.23 -3.94 -6.92
N VAL A 43 18.96 -4.23 -8.21
CA VAL A 43 19.99 -4.29 -9.26
C VAL A 43 19.64 -3.58 -10.56
N LYS A 44 18.36 -3.37 -10.86
CA LYS A 44 17.91 -2.88 -12.17
C LYS A 44 16.94 -1.70 -12.08
N GLY A 45 16.65 -1.11 -13.23
CA GLY A 45 15.74 0.02 -13.35
C GLY A 45 16.41 1.39 -13.37
N ALA A 46 15.68 2.39 -13.86
CA ALA A 46 16.18 3.75 -13.99
C ALA A 46 16.43 4.41 -12.61
N ALA A 47 15.57 4.12 -11.62
CA ALA A 47 15.75 4.65 -10.27
C ALA A 47 17.02 4.11 -9.59
N ARG A 48 17.33 2.81 -9.75
CA ARG A 48 18.58 2.21 -9.25
C ARG A 48 19.79 2.87 -9.88
N LYS A 49 19.85 2.94 -11.21
CA LYS A 49 20.95 3.58 -11.94
C LYS A 49 21.16 5.04 -11.54
N THR A 50 20.06 5.77 -11.35
CA THR A 50 20.13 7.16 -10.89
C THR A 50 20.68 7.25 -9.48
N ALA A 51 20.21 6.42 -8.56
CA ALA A 51 20.67 6.42 -7.17
C ALA A 51 22.15 6.11 -7.04
N GLU A 52 22.65 5.12 -7.80
CA GLU A 52 24.08 4.76 -7.84
C GLU A 52 24.91 5.90 -8.43
N LYS A 53 24.50 6.47 -9.57
CA LYS A 53 25.21 7.57 -10.22
C LYS A 53 25.32 8.81 -9.34
N GLU A 54 24.24 9.15 -8.64
CA GLU A 54 24.15 10.36 -7.83
C GLU A 54 24.61 10.15 -6.37
N GLY A 55 24.84 8.89 -5.96
CA GLY A 55 25.29 8.52 -4.61
C GLY A 55 24.18 8.59 -3.54
N TYR A 56 22.92 8.38 -3.91
CA TYR A 56 21.81 8.40 -2.92
C TYR A 56 21.83 7.17 -2.01
N LYS A 57 21.43 7.36 -0.75
CA LYS A 57 21.10 6.25 0.13
C LYS A 57 19.94 5.43 -0.45
N THR A 58 20.09 4.10 -0.47
CA THR A 58 19.07 3.23 -1.05
C THR A 58 18.54 2.20 -0.07
N PHE A 59 17.26 1.84 -0.26
CA PHE A 59 16.63 0.66 0.31
C PHE A 59 16.04 -0.18 -0.82
N VAL A 60 15.96 -1.48 -0.59
CA VAL A 60 15.53 -2.44 -1.62
C VAL A 60 14.04 -2.73 -1.49
N ILE A 61 13.34 -2.72 -2.62
CA ILE A 61 12.00 -3.32 -2.76
C ILE A 61 12.21 -4.79 -3.11
N PRO A 62 11.78 -5.75 -2.27
CA PRO A 62 11.95 -7.16 -2.56
C PRO A 62 11.26 -7.55 -3.88
N ASP A 63 11.92 -8.39 -4.68
CA ASP A 63 11.40 -8.77 -6.01
C ASP A 63 10.09 -9.56 -5.96
N ASN A 64 9.93 -10.36 -4.92
CA ASN A 64 8.76 -11.21 -4.68
C ASN A 64 7.59 -10.49 -3.98
N VAL A 65 7.71 -9.17 -3.72
CA VAL A 65 6.65 -8.36 -3.10
C VAL A 65 6.10 -7.38 -4.12
N GLY A 66 4.83 -7.52 -4.45
CA GLY A 66 4.10 -6.57 -5.29
C GLY A 66 3.79 -5.26 -4.57
N GLY A 67 3.54 -4.18 -5.33
CA GLY A 67 3.32 -2.84 -4.78
C GLY A 67 2.23 -2.78 -3.69
N ARG A 68 1.07 -3.37 -3.95
CA ARG A 68 -0.07 -3.39 -3.01
C ARG A 68 0.16 -4.23 -1.74
N PHE A 69 1.20 -5.03 -1.69
CA PHE A 69 1.61 -5.82 -0.52
C PHE A 69 2.83 -5.24 0.21
N SER A 70 3.32 -4.07 -0.19
CA SER A 70 4.66 -3.60 0.18
C SER A 70 4.74 -2.72 1.43
N VAL A 71 3.62 -2.47 2.13
CA VAL A 71 3.59 -1.56 3.29
C VAL A 71 4.55 -1.97 4.42
N LEU A 72 4.78 -3.27 4.63
CA LEU A 72 5.71 -3.81 5.62
C LEU A 72 7.15 -3.98 5.10
N THR A 73 7.46 -3.44 3.94
CA THR A 73 8.80 -3.31 3.38
C THR A 73 9.32 -1.87 3.58
N PRO A 74 10.54 -1.53 3.18
CA PRO A 74 11.00 -0.15 3.21
C PRO A 74 10.07 0.85 2.52
N VAL A 75 9.22 0.39 1.57
CA VAL A 75 8.22 1.22 0.87
C VAL A 75 7.28 1.93 1.84
N GLY A 76 6.74 1.23 2.83
CA GLY A 76 5.88 1.82 3.85
C GLY A 76 6.63 2.18 5.12
N LEU A 77 7.54 1.31 5.59
CA LEU A 77 8.18 1.50 6.89
C LEU A 77 9.06 2.75 6.96
N LEU A 78 9.79 3.09 5.90
CA LEU A 78 10.65 4.27 5.94
C LEU A 78 9.86 5.59 6.01
N PRO A 79 8.86 5.84 5.15
CA PRO A 79 8.03 7.04 5.28
C PRO A 79 7.30 7.13 6.62
N ILE A 80 6.77 6.01 7.13
CA ILE A 80 6.08 5.94 8.42
C ILE A 80 7.03 6.31 9.57
N ALA A 81 8.27 5.77 9.55
CA ALA A 81 9.31 6.11 10.53
C ALA A 81 9.71 7.58 10.46
N VAL A 82 9.88 8.12 9.25
CA VAL A 82 10.21 9.55 9.06
C VAL A 82 9.08 10.46 9.54
N ALA A 83 7.82 10.01 9.42
CA ALA A 83 6.66 10.71 9.98
C ALA A 83 6.56 10.62 11.52
N GLY A 84 7.45 9.89 12.18
CA GLY A 84 7.52 9.80 13.64
C GLY A 84 6.66 8.70 14.27
N TYR A 85 6.09 7.80 13.48
CA TYR A 85 5.29 6.70 14.00
C TYR A 85 6.15 5.50 14.41
N ASP A 86 5.63 4.71 15.34
CA ASP A 86 6.28 3.48 15.83
C ASP A 86 6.14 2.33 14.83
N ILE A 87 7.13 2.17 13.98
CA ILE A 87 7.17 1.05 13.02
C ILE A 87 7.38 -0.32 13.69
N LYS A 88 7.92 -0.37 14.92
CA LYS A 88 8.07 -1.63 15.64
C LYS A 88 6.72 -2.15 16.11
N ALA A 89 5.86 -1.25 16.62
CA ALA A 89 4.49 -1.59 16.98
C ALA A 89 3.68 -2.04 15.74
N LEU A 90 3.86 -1.37 14.59
CA LEU A 90 3.23 -1.78 13.33
C LEU A 90 3.64 -3.21 12.90
N VAL A 91 4.93 -3.49 12.90
CA VAL A 91 5.46 -4.82 12.53
C VAL A 91 5.03 -5.87 13.54
N LYS A 92 5.00 -5.53 14.85
CA LYS A 92 4.52 -6.45 15.89
C LYS A 92 3.05 -6.84 15.66
N GLY A 93 2.18 -5.87 15.33
CA GLY A 93 0.78 -6.14 14.99
C GLY A 93 0.64 -7.09 13.80
N ALA A 94 1.45 -6.90 12.75
CA ALA A 94 1.48 -7.80 11.61
C ALA A 94 1.94 -9.23 11.97
N GLN A 95 2.97 -9.36 12.81
CA GLN A 95 3.44 -10.66 13.31
C GLN A 95 2.41 -11.37 14.19
N ASP A 96 1.66 -10.62 14.99
CA ASP A 96 0.59 -11.20 15.81
C ASP A 96 -0.56 -11.70 14.93
N MET A 97 -0.92 -10.94 13.91
CA MET A 97 -1.94 -11.35 12.96
C MET A 97 -1.49 -12.55 12.11
N GLU A 98 -0.24 -12.58 11.68
CA GLU A 98 0.33 -13.72 10.94
C GLU A 98 0.20 -15.01 11.74
N LYS A 99 0.50 -14.98 13.04
CA LYS A 99 0.32 -16.14 13.93
C LYS A 99 -1.15 -16.54 14.10
N ALA A 100 -2.04 -15.56 14.23
CA ALA A 100 -3.47 -15.80 14.39
C ALA A 100 -4.15 -16.34 13.12
N THR A 101 -3.51 -16.19 11.96
CA THR A 101 -4.06 -16.57 10.65
C THR A 101 -3.17 -17.52 9.86
N ALA A 102 -2.20 -18.17 10.54
CA ALA A 102 -1.32 -19.14 9.93
C ALA A 102 -2.09 -20.36 9.38
N THR A 103 -1.47 -21.09 8.48
CA THR A 103 -2.12 -22.20 7.75
C THR A 103 -2.50 -23.41 8.63
N ASP A 104 -1.88 -23.52 9.79
CA ASP A 104 -2.15 -24.55 10.79
C ASP A 104 -3.21 -24.14 11.82
N VAL A 105 -3.67 -22.89 11.79
CA VAL A 105 -4.77 -22.43 12.65
C VAL A 105 -6.10 -23.01 12.14
N PRO A 106 -6.88 -23.70 13.01
CA PRO A 106 -8.17 -24.26 12.60
C PRO A 106 -9.11 -23.21 12.01
N PHE A 107 -9.92 -23.60 11.03
CA PHE A 107 -10.82 -22.68 10.30
C PHE A 107 -11.71 -21.86 11.25
N GLU A 108 -12.25 -22.48 12.29
CA GLU A 108 -13.15 -21.85 13.28
C GLU A 108 -12.45 -20.77 14.12
N GLN A 109 -11.12 -20.74 14.13
CA GLN A 109 -10.29 -19.75 14.83
C GLN A 109 -9.56 -18.82 13.88
N ASN A 110 -9.52 -19.12 12.58
CA ASN A 110 -8.81 -18.34 11.57
C ASN A 110 -9.75 -17.32 10.92
N ILE A 111 -9.74 -16.10 11.44
CA ILE A 111 -10.60 -15.02 10.96
C ILE A 111 -10.39 -14.67 9.48
N SER A 112 -9.15 -14.80 8.96
CA SER A 112 -8.88 -14.55 7.54
C SER A 112 -9.49 -15.63 6.64
N ALA A 113 -9.41 -16.88 7.06
CA ALA A 113 -10.04 -17.99 6.33
C ALA A 113 -11.57 -17.87 6.34
N GLN A 114 -12.17 -17.53 7.48
CA GLN A 114 -13.61 -17.29 7.59
C GLN A 114 -14.06 -16.13 6.72
N TYR A 115 -13.34 -15.02 6.75
CA TYR A 115 -13.64 -13.86 5.91
C TYR A 115 -13.58 -14.22 4.42
N ALA A 116 -12.53 -14.89 3.97
CA ALA A 116 -12.38 -15.31 2.58
C ALA A 116 -13.51 -16.27 2.15
N ALA A 117 -13.85 -17.26 2.98
CA ALA A 117 -14.93 -18.20 2.71
C ALA A 117 -16.30 -17.50 2.64
N THR A 118 -16.57 -16.58 3.56
CA THR A 118 -17.82 -15.78 3.56
C THR A 118 -17.93 -14.93 2.31
N ARG A 119 -16.89 -14.21 1.93
CA ARG A 119 -16.86 -13.41 0.70
C ARG A 119 -17.14 -14.28 -0.52
N GLN A 120 -16.46 -15.40 -0.62
CA GLN A 120 -16.63 -16.33 -1.74
C GLN A 120 -18.06 -16.91 -1.80
N ALA A 121 -18.63 -17.30 -0.68
CA ALA A 121 -20.01 -17.80 -0.62
C ALA A 121 -21.03 -16.70 -1.02
N LEU A 122 -20.89 -15.48 -0.51
CA LEU A 122 -21.73 -14.36 -0.90
C LEU A 122 -21.64 -14.04 -2.40
N TYR A 123 -20.44 -14.11 -2.96
CA TYR A 123 -20.23 -13.87 -4.39
C TYR A 123 -20.84 -14.97 -5.27
N THR A 124 -20.54 -16.25 -4.97
CA THR A 124 -20.89 -17.37 -5.85
C THR A 124 -22.31 -17.88 -5.64
N GLN A 125 -22.79 -17.92 -4.38
CA GLN A 125 -24.09 -18.51 -4.03
C GLN A 125 -25.19 -17.46 -3.88
N ALA A 126 -24.87 -16.29 -3.31
CA ALA A 126 -25.84 -15.22 -3.10
C ALA A 126 -25.80 -14.10 -4.16
N GLY A 127 -24.91 -14.19 -5.15
CA GLY A 127 -24.80 -13.25 -6.27
C GLY A 127 -24.34 -11.84 -5.86
N LYS A 128 -23.76 -11.66 -4.68
CA LYS A 128 -23.27 -10.36 -4.20
C LYS A 128 -21.99 -9.97 -4.93
N LYS A 129 -22.05 -8.94 -5.76
CA LYS A 129 -20.96 -8.52 -6.66
C LYS A 129 -20.18 -7.30 -6.16
N ILE A 130 -20.68 -6.63 -5.14
CA ILE A 130 -20.08 -5.42 -4.58
C ILE A 130 -19.85 -5.65 -3.09
N GLU A 131 -18.67 -5.33 -2.62
CA GLU A 131 -18.33 -5.30 -1.20
C GLU A 131 -17.94 -3.87 -0.82
N ILE A 132 -18.57 -3.35 0.22
CA ILE A 132 -18.37 -1.98 0.66
C ILE A 132 -17.76 -1.97 2.06
N LEU A 133 -16.55 -1.42 2.16
CA LEU A 133 -15.93 -1.10 3.43
C LEU A 133 -16.49 0.23 3.92
N ALA A 134 -17.33 0.19 4.95
CA ALA A 134 -17.91 1.38 5.57
C ALA A 134 -17.21 1.71 6.88
N ASP A 135 -16.83 2.95 7.09
CA ASP A 135 -16.25 3.41 8.34
C ASP A 135 -16.82 4.77 8.79
N PHE A 136 -16.62 5.09 10.06
CA PHE A 136 -16.99 6.36 10.69
C PHE A 136 -15.76 7.15 11.15
N GLN A 137 -14.56 6.62 10.91
CA GLN A 137 -13.33 7.20 11.40
C GLN A 137 -12.49 7.76 10.25
N PRO A 138 -12.40 9.08 10.05
CA PRO A 138 -11.69 9.69 8.91
C PRO A 138 -10.22 9.28 8.80
N LYS A 139 -9.60 8.84 9.90
CA LYS A 139 -8.22 8.33 9.89
C LYS A 139 -8.06 7.01 9.14
N LEU A 140 -9.16 6.29 8.87
CA LEU A 140 -9.17 5.04 8.12
C LEU A 140 -9.28 5.24 6.61
N HIS A 141 -9.46 6.47 6.13
CA HIS A 141 -9.58 6.78 4.69
C HIS A 141 -8.54 6.05 3.85
N PHE A 142 -7.26 6.24 4.12
CA PHE A 142 -6.20 5.59 3.34
C PHE A 142 -6.07 4.08 3.57
N MET A 143 -6.60 3.54 4.67
CA MET A 143 -6.75 2.10 4.85
C MET A 143 -7.80 1.54 3.90
N ALA A 144 -8.92 2.23 3.74
CA ALA A 144 -9.97 1.88 2.79
C ALA A 144 -9.47 1.98 1.34
N GLU A 145 -8.69 3.04 0.99
CA GLU A 145 -8.07 3.18 -0.32
C GLU A 145 -7.10 2.04 -0.64
N TRP A 146 -6.26 1.65 0.33
CA TRP A 146 -5.37 0.49 0.19
C TRP A 146 -6.15 -0.81 0.02
N TRP A 147 -7.21 -1.03 0.82
CA TRP A 147 -8.07 -2.20 0.74
C TRP A 147 -8.71 -2.34 -0.66
N LYS A 148 -9.20 -1.24 -1.25
CA LYS A 148 -9.73 -1.22 -2.62
C LYS A 148 -8.68 -1.66 -3.64
N GLN A 149 -7.46 -1.11 -3.57
CA GLN A 149 -6.37 -1.51 -4.45
C GLN A 149 -6.00 -2.98 -4.26
N LEU A 150 -5.87 -3.42 -3.00
CA LEU A 150 -5.49 -4.80 -2.68
C LEU A 150 -6.44 -5.82 -3.32
N TYR A 151 -7.74 -5.65 -3.13
CA TYR A 151 -8.73 -6.56 -3.69
C TYR A 151 -8.99 -6.33 -5.17
N GLY A 152 -9.17 -5.10 -5.60
CA GLY A 152 -9.46 -4.77 -7.00
C GLY A 152 -8.36 -5.23 -7.94
N GLU A 153 -7.10 -4.95 -7.62
CA GLU A 153 -5.96 -5.36 -8.43
C GLU A 153 -5.63 -6.86 -8.32
N SER A 154 -5.95 -7.49 -7.19
CA SER A 154 -5.72 -8.93 -7.00
C SER A 154 -6.77 -9.80 -7.68
N GLU A 155 -8.05 -9.46 -7.55
CA GLU A 155 -9.19 -10.29 -7.95
C GLU A 155 -9.85 -9.85 -9.27
N GLY A 156 -9.76 -8.57 -9.63
CA GLY A 156 -10.38 -8.00 -10.84
C GLY A 156 -9.70 -8.44 -12.12
N LYS A 157 -9.86 -9.70 -12.51
CA LYS A 157 -9.25 -10.32 -13.69
C LYS A 157 -10.29 -11.09 -14.48
N ASN A 158 -10.13 -11.14 -15.79
CA ASN A 158 -11.00 -11.93 -16.69
C ASN A 158 -12.50 -11.59 -16.59
N GLY A 159 -12.84 -10.36 -16.20
CA GLY A 159 -14.23 -9.92 -16.03
C GLY A 159 -14.94 -10.51 -14.80
N ILE A 160 -14.20 -11.08 -13.85
CA ILE A 160 -14.73 -11.62 -12.59
C ILE A 160 -14.13 -10.88 -11.39
N GLY A 161 -14.61 -11.22 -10.21
CA GLY A 161 -14.20 -10.66 -8.93
C GLY A 161 -15.27 -9.78 -8.31
N ILE A 162 -15.14 -9.56 -7.00
CA ILE A 162 -16.01 -8.66 -6.23
C ILE A 162 -15.51 -7.22 -6.44
N PHE A 163 -16.43 -6.29 -6.71
CA PHE A 163 -16.09 -4.88 -6.85
C PHE A 163 -15.88 -4.25 -5.46
N PRO A 164 -14.65 -3.83 -5.10
CA PRO A 164 -14.39 -3.21 -3.80
C PRO A 164 -14.72 -1.72 -3.85
N ALA A 165 -15.58 -1.28 -2.95
CA ALA A 165 -15.91 0.13 -2.74
C ALA A 165 -15.70 0.53 -1.28
N SER A 166 -15.58 1.81 -0.99
CA SER A 166 -15.55 2.32 0.39
C SER A 166 -16.44 3.55 0.54
N VAL A 167 -16.96 3.73 1.75
CA VAL A 167 -17.75 4.91 2.14
C VAL A 167 -17.33 5.37 3.53
N GLU A 168 -17.26 6.68 3.72
CA GLU A 168 -17.01 7.30 5.01
C GLU A 168 -18.30 7.94 5.50
N TYR A 169 -18.96 7.34 6.47
CA TYR A 169 -20.27 7.79 6.91
C TYR A 169 -20.28 9.16 7.62
N ASN A 170 -19.15 9.75 7.88
CA ASN A 170 -19.08 11.16 8.25
C ASN A 170 -19.51 12.09 7.10
N ALA A 171 -19.19 11.71 5.85
CA ALA A 171 -19.55 12.48 4.65
C ALA A 171 -20.68 11.81 3.87
N ASP A 172 -20.69 10.48 3.82
CA ASP A 172 -21.54 9.71 2.89
C ASP A 172 -22.87 9.22 3.52
N LEU A 173 -23.16 9.57 4.76
CA LEU A 173 -24.34 9.03 5.46
C LEU A 173 -25.66 9.38 4.75
N HIS A 174 -25.79 10.62 4.25
CA HIS A 174 -26.98 11.11 3.53
C HIS A 174 -26.93 10.86 2.02
N SER A 175 -25.88 10.20 1.52
CA SER A 175 -25.72 9.78 0.13
C SER A 175 -25.70 8.27 0.03
N MET A 176 -24.54 7.65 0.15
CA MET A 176 -24.38 6.20 0.04
C MET A 176 -25.03 5.43 1.19
N GLY A 177 -25.01 5.98 2.42
CA GLY A 177 -25.70 5.39 3.55
C GLY A 177 -27.21 5.29 3.30
N GLN A 178 -27.83 6.34 2.80
CA GLN A 178 -29.25 6.37 2.40
C GLN A 178 -29.55 5.37 1.27
N TYR A 179 -28.65 5.26 0.29
CA TYR A 179 -28.81 4.33 -0.83
C TYR A 179 -28.71 2.86 -0.41
N ILE A 180 -27.84 2.54 0.55
CA ILE A 180 -27.60 1.17 1.03
C ILE A 180 -28.73 0.70 1.95
N GLN A 181 -29.39 1.60 2.68
CA GLN A 181 -30.49 1.30 3.59
C GLN A 181 -31.69 0.69 2.85
#